data_5a49254b76844ecd028a522b05b8a598
#
_entry.id   5a49254b76844ecd028a522b05b8a598
#
_cell.length_a   1.000
_cell.length_b   1.000
_cell.length_c   1.000
_cell.angle_alpha   90.00
_cell.angle_beta   90.00
_cell.angle_gamma   90.00
#
_symmetry.space_group_name_H-M   'P 1'
#
loop_
_entity.id
_entity.type
_entity.pdbx_description
1 polymer ?
#
loop_
_entity_poly.entity_id
_entity_poly.type
_entity_poly.pdbx_seq_one_letter_code
_entity_poly.pdbx_strand_id
1 'polypeptide(L)'
;MIRKRIYLTAAIFLLVVSFSAYYLYRVNRSARSRLEYANGLIEVNPRKALADVEQINRTFLSERNYMMCNLVKAGALIGMQEYLVPDSLLNIVSPYFKYKADSLHLTEIYYYRGEIARHSNFLLEAVEYFTLCTQYNNDVYDLRELNFYLNNFKGQVYHTKHMMKEEKEAKLAALSLAKELNNPSLIAEAYSELTHYYARTNDGDESIPLFKTASMKGYSGSLQARLLFLLSEKYADKHMPDSARIYALQIPHLYQDSVDYLLGKIHSDLQQIDSARFYLNRS
;
A
#
# COMPACT_ATOMS: atom_id res chain seq x y z
N MET A 1 -35.17 -60.67 -24.19
CA MET A 1 -35.72 -59.50 -23.46
C MET A 1 -34.70 -58.87 -22.50
N ILE A 2 -34.02 -59.62 -21.71
CA ILE A 2 -33.05 -59.14 -20.68
C ILE A 2 -31.92 -58.27 -21.28
N ARG A 3 -31.25 -58.69 -22.37
CA ARG A 3 -30.18 -57.92 -23.02
C ARG A 3 -30.65 -56.53 -23.51
N LYS A 4 -31.85 -56.41 -24.07
CA LYS A 4 -32.39 -55.10 -24.53
C LYS A 4 -32.65 -54.15 -23.35
N ARG A 5 -33.09 -54.67 -22.22
CA ARG A 5 -33.26 -53.85 -21.00
C ARG A 5 -31.92 -53.39 -20.45
N ILE A 6 -30.89 -54.22 -20.46
CA ILE A 6 -29.51 -53.85 -20.00
C ILE A 6 -28.97 -52.75 -20.90
N TYR A 7 -29.10 -52.84 -22.24
CA TYR A 7 -28.64 -51.78 -23.13
C TYR A 7 -29.41 -50.48 -22.94
N LEU A 8 -30.70 -50.54 -22.72
CA LEU A 8 -31.53 -49.36 -22.48
C LEU A 8 -31.15 -48.66 -21.14
N THR A 9 -30.93 -49.41 -20.06
CA THR A 9 -30.51 -48.85 -18.78
C THR A 9 -29.12 -48.26 -18.88
N ALA A 10 -28.18 -48.89 -19.58
CA ALA A 10 -26.84 -48.37 -19.83
C ALA A 10 -26.89 -47.07 -20.66
N ALA A 11 -27.74 -47.01 -21.69
CA ALA A 11 -27.91 -45.81 -22.50
C ALA A 11 -28.50 -44.64 -21.68
N ILE A 12 -29.50 -44.90 -20.87
CA ILE A 12 -30.07 -43.87 -19.95
C ILE A 12 -29.01 -43.40 -18.96
N PHE A 13 -28.26 -44.31 -18.37
CA PHE A 13 -27.16 -43.95 -17.44
C PHE A 13 -26.13 -43.05 -18.12
N LEU A 14 -25.67 -43.39 -19.32
CA LEU A 14 -24.72 -42.57 -20.09
C LEU A 14 -25.30 -41.19 -20.43
N LEU A 15 -26.57 -41.10 -20.77
CA LEU A 15 -27.24 -39.79 -20.98
C LEU A 15 -27.30 -38.95 -19.75
N VAL A 16 -27.64 -39.53 -18.60
CA VAL A 16 -27.65 -38.81 -17.31
C VAL A 16 -26.26 -38.31 -16.92
N VAL A 17 -25.25 -39.16 -17.07
CA VAL A 17 -23.84 -38.78 -16.78
C VAL A 17 -23.38 -37.66 -17.73
N SER A 18 -23.66 -37.79 -19.04
CA SER A 18 -23.29 -36.76 -20.02
C SER A 18 -24.00 -35.42 -19.76
N PHE A 19 -25.28 -35.48 -19.44
CA PHE A 19 -26.04 -34.27 -19.08
C PHE A 19 -25.52 -33.61 -17.81
N SER A 20 -25.23 -34.39 -16.76
CA SER A 20 -24.65 -33.88 -15.51
C SER A 20 -23.28 -33.27 -15.73
N ALA A 21 -22.42 -33.92 -16.51
CA ALA A 21 -21.12 -33.40 -16.86
C ALA A 21 -21.21 -32.07 -17.66
N TYR A 22 -22.13 -32.03 -18.64
CA TYR A 22 -22.39 -30.78 -19.38
C TYR A 22 -22.93 -29.66 -18.50
N TYR A 23 -23.83 -29.97 -17.58
CA TYR A 23 -24.37 -29.01 -16.63
C TYR A 23 -23.27 -28.44 -15.72
N LEU A 24 -22.43 -29.32 -15.12
CA LEU A 24 -21.30 -28.91 -14.30
C LEU A 24 -20.30 -28.05 -15.08
N TYR A 25 -20.02 -28.43 -16.32
CA TYR A 25 -19.15 -27.63 -17.20
C TYR A 25 -19.72 -26.23 -17.43
N ARG A 26 -21.01 -26.10 -17.75
CA ARG A 26 -21.66 -24.80 -17.97
C ARG A 26 -21.65 -23.93 -16.72
N VAL A 27 -21.97 -24.50 -15.56
CA VAL A 27 -21.95 -23.79 -14.28
C VAL A 27 -20.55 -23.24 -14.01
N ASN A 28 -19.54 -24.08 -14.13
CA ASN A 28 -18.17 -23.68 -13.84
C ASN A 28 -17.59 -22.68 -14.85
N ARG A 29 -17.93 -22.79 -16.12
CA ARG A 29 -17.55 -21.81 -17.14
C ARG A 29 -18.18 -20.44 -16.88
N SER A 30 -19.47 -20.41 -16.55
CA SER A 30 -20.16 -19.16 -16.19
C SER A 30 -19.60 -18.52 -14.93
N ALA A 31 -19.32 -19.32 -13.90
CA ALA A 31 -18.70 -18.85 -12.67
C ALA A 31 -17.32 -18.25 -12.93
N ARG A 32 -16.49 -18.94 -13.73
CA ARG A 32 -15.16 -18.45 -14.08
C ARG A 32 -15.21 -17.08 -14.77
N SER A 33 -16.05 -16.89 -15.75
CA SER A 33 -16.18 -15.60 -16.45
C SER A 33 -16.62 -14.47 -15.51
N ARG A 34 -17.53 -14.76 -14.56
CA ARG A 34 -17.94 -13.80 -13.55
C ARG A 34 -16.81 -13.47 -12.58
N LEU A 35 -16.02 -14.46 -12.18
CA LEU A 35 -14.87 -14.27 -11.30
C LEU A 35 -13.77 -13.42 -11.96
N GLU A 36 -13.45 -13.70 -13.23
CA GLU A 36 -12.51 -12.90 -14.01
C GLU A 36 -12.97 -11.43 -14.10
N TYR A 37 -14.26 -11.21 -14.36
CA TYR A 37 -14.84 -9.87 -14.38
C TYR A 37 -14.79 -9.18 -13.00
N ALA A 38 -15.19 -9.89 -11.93
CA ALA A 38 -15.17 -9.34 -10.57
C ALA A 38 -13.74 -9.05 -10.09
N ASN A 39 -12.77 -9.90 -10.46
CA ASN A 39 -11.35 -9.67 -10.15
C ASN A 39 -10.85 -8.36 -10.78
N GLY A 40 -11.18 -8.12 -12.04
CA GLY A 40 -10.84 -6.86 -12.73
C GLY A 40 -11.51 -5.61 -12.14
N LEU A 41 -12.53 -5.77 -11.29
CA LEU A 41 -13.20 -4.64 -10.61
C LEU A 41 -12.60 -4.30 -9.24
N ILE A 42 -11.73 -5.13 -8.67
CA ILE A 42 -11.24 -4.95 -7.29
C ILE A 42 -10.62 -3.57 -7.09
N GLU A 43 -9.79 -3.11 -8.01
CA GLU A 43 -9.11 -1.80 -7.91
C GLU A 43 -10.04 -0.62 -8.22
N VAL A 44 -11.01 -0.80 -9.12
CA VAL A 44 -11.87 0.29 -9.63
C VAL A 44 -13.14 0.45 -8.82
N ASN A 45 -13.76 -0.66 -8.44
CA ASN A 45 -15.02 -0.69 -7.70
C ASN A 45 -15.13 -1.97 -6.84
N PRO A 46 -14.44 -2.02 -5.69
CA PRO A 46 -14.39 -3.21 -4.84
C PRO A 46 -15.75 -3.62 -4.29
N ARG A 47 -16.66 -2.66 -4.06
CA ARG A 47 -18.03 -2.96 -3.61
C ARG A 47 -18.81 -3.76 -4.65
N LYS A 48 -18.66 -3.41 -5.93
CA LYS A 48 -19.28 -4.14 -7.02
C LYS A 48 -18.62 -5.51 -7.20
N ALA A 49 -17.32 -5.60 -7.12
CA ALA A 49 -16.60 -6.88 -7.14
C ALA A 49 -17.11 -7.84 -6.08
N LEU A 50 -17.29 -7.36 -4.84
CA LEU A 50 -17.87 -8.14 -3.73
C LEU A 50 -19.27 -8.62 -4.04
N ALA A 51 -20.16 -7.71 -4.49
CA ALA A 51 -21.54 -8.03 -4.80
C ALA A 51 -21.65 -9.08 -5.92
N ASP A 52 -20.82 -8.97 -6.97
CA ASP A 52 -20.80 -9.92 -8.09
C ASP A 52 -20.33 -11.32 -7.66
N VAL A 53 -19.34 -11.41 -6.78
CA VAL A 53 -18.85 -12.69 -6.23
C VAL A 53 -19.88 -13.33 -5.29
N GLU A 54 -20.57 -12.56 -4.47
CA GLU A 54 -21.57 -13.07 -3.54
C GLU A 54 -22.81 -13.64 -4.23
N GLN A 55 -23.11 -13.21 -5.45
CA GLN A 55 -24.17 -13.75 -6.28
C GLN A 55 -23.83 -15.09 -6.96
N ILE A 56 -22.57 -15.55 -6.89
CA ILE A 56 -22.18 -16.82 -7.49
C ILE A 56 -22.67 -17.97 -6.62
N ASN A 57 -23.51 -18.82 -7.21
CA ASN A 57 -23.97 -20.04 -6.54
C ASN A 57 -22.80 -21.02 -6.38
N ARG A 58 -22.45 -21.37 -5.13
CA ARG A 58 -21.28 -22.18 -4.79
C ARG A 58 -21.53 -23.69 -4.83
N THR A 59 -22.78 -24.14 -5.02
CA THR A 59 -23.21 -25.54 -4.82
C THR A 59 -22.48 -26.56 -5.72
N PHE A 60 -22.16 -26.18 -6.94
CA PHE A 60 -21.55 -27.09 -7.92
C PHE A 60 -20.25 -26.51 -8.54
N LEU A 61 -19.58 -25.65 -7.79
CA LEU A 61 -18.31 -25.12 -8.22
C LEU A 61 -17.20 -26.17 -8.15
N SER A 62 -16.30 -26.12 -9.12
CA SER A 62 -15.00 -26.77 -9.00
C SER A 62 -14.22 -26.18 -7.83
N GLU A 63 -13.32 -26.96 -7.28
CA GLU A 63 -12.44 -26.49 -6.20
C GLU A 63 -11.73 -25.19 -6.56
N ARG A 64 -11.19 -25.09 -7.80
CA ARG A 64 -10.56 -23.87 -8.30
C ARG A 64 -11.49 -22.65 -8.24
N ASN A 65 -12.71 -22.77 -8.78
CA ASN A 65 -13.65 -21.66 -8.79
C ASN A 65 -14.09 -21.28 -7.38
N TYR A 66 -14.22 -22.25 -6.47
CA TYR A 66 -14.52 -22.01 -5.08
C TYR A 66 -13.39 -21.23 -4.38
N MET A 67 -12.13 -21.62 -4.63
CA MET A 67 -10.96 -20.89 -4.11
C MET A 67 -10.87 -19.48 -4.70
N MET A 68 -11.14 -19.34 -6.00
CA MET A 68 -11.19 -18.01 -6.64
C MET A 68 -12.29 -17.11 -6.05
N CYS A 69 -13.48 -17.63 -5.72
CA CYS A 69 -14.50 -16.85 -5.03
C CYS A 69 -13.97 -16.25 -3.71
N ASN A 70 -13.22 -17.04 -2.94
CA ASN A 70 -12.66 -16.58 -1.68
C ASN A 70 -11.53 -15.56 -1.88
N LEU A 71 -10.68 -15.77 -2.88
CA LEU A 71 -9.58 -14.85 -3.20
C LEU A 71 -10.11 -13.48 -3.67
N VAL A 72 -11.04 -13.47 -4.63
CA VAL A 72 -11.65 -12.22 -5.13
C VAL A 72 -12.45 -11.52 -4.04
N LYS A 73 -13.15 -12.28 -3.17
CA LYS A 73 -13.81 -11.70 -1.99
C LYS A 73 -12.81 -11.06 -1.04
N ALA A 74 -11.67 -11.71 -0.76
CA ALA A 74 -10.63 -11.13 0.09
C ALA A 74 -10.08 -9.83 -0.51
N GLY A 75 -9.72 -9.81 -1.80
CA GLY A 75 -9.25 -8.62 -2.50
C GLY A 75 -10.26 -7.47 -2.48
N ALA A 76 -11.54 -7.77 -2.72
CA ALA A 76 -12.60 -6.75 -2.68
C ALA A 76 -12.79 -6.14 -1.29
N LEU A 77 -12.73 -6.94 -0.22
CA LEU A 77 -12.82 -6.47 1.16
C LEU A 77 -11.61 -5.58 1.52
N ILE A 78 -10.40 -5.99 1.13
CA ILE A 78 -9.18 -5.19 1.32
C ILE A 78 -9.29 -3.85 0.58
N GLY A 79 -9.78 -3.86 -0.66
CA GLY A 79 -10.05 -2.65 -1.43
C GLY A 79 -11.08 -1.71 -0.78
N MET A 80 -11.92 -2.23 0.12
CA MET A 80 -12.84 -1.46 0.97
C MET A 80 -12.25 -1.11 2.34
N GLN A 81 -10.97 -1.42 2.59
CA GLN A 81 -10.28 -1.22 3.87
C GLN A 81 -10.84 -2.09 5.02
N GLU A 82 -11.38 -3.26 4.69
CA GLU A 82 -11.80 -4.26 5.67
C GLU A 82 -10.77 -5.38 5.74
N TYR A 83 -10.05 -5.51 6.86
CA TYR A 83 -8.88 -6.39 6.96
C TYR A 83 -9.08 -7.66 7.81
N LEU A 84 -10.14 -7.71 8.63
CA LEU A 84 -10.34 -8.82 9.57
C LEU A 84 -10.80 -10.12 8.87
N VAL A 85 -11.79 -10.03 7.99
CA VAL A 85 -12.35 -11.18 7.27
C VAL A 85 -11.41 -11.72 6.18
N PRO A 86 -10.72 -10.87 5.39
CA PRO A 86 -9.80 -11.32 4.36
C PRO A 86 -8.71 -12.27 4.83
N ASP A 87 -8.13 -12.07 6.01
CA ASP A 87 -7.06 -12.95 6.51
C ASP A 87 -7.54 -14.41 6.63
N SER A 88 -8.73 -14.63 7.16
CA SER A 88 -9.33 -15.96 7.23
C SER A 88 -9.55 -16.59 5.86
N LEU A 89 -9.98 -15.81 4.86
CA LEU A 89 -10.16 -16.27 3.48
C LEU A 89 -8.82 -16.62 2.84
N LEU A 90 -7.79 -15.82 3.05
CA LEU A 90 -6.44 -16.07 2.54
C LEU A 90 -5.82 -17.32 3.16
N ASN A 91 -6.14 -17.64 4.42
CA ASN A 91 -5.71 -18.89 5.06
C ASN A 91 -6.32 -20.12 4.39
N ILE A 92 -7.55 -20.02 3.86
CA ILE A 92 -8.21 -21.10 3.12
C ILE A 92 -7.58 -21.29 1.74
N VAL A 93 -7.30 -20.21 1.02
CA VAL A 93 -6.88 -20.29 -0.39
C VAL A 93 -5.38 -20.52 -0.58
N SER A 94 -4.53 -20.06 0.35
CA SER A 94 -3.07 -20.14 0.21
C SER A 94 -2.55 -21.58 0.03
N PRO A 95 -2.98 -22.59 0.81
CA PRO A 95 -2.51 -23.96 0.62
C PRO A 95 -2.85 -24.54 -0.75
N TYR A 96 -4.03 -24.20 -1.26
CA TYR A 96 -4.48 -24.66 -2.58
C TYR A 96 -3.59 -24.13 -3.70
N PHE A 97 -3.35 -22.80 -3.74
CA PHE A 97 -2.53 -22.20 -4.79
C PHE A 97 -1.05 -22.56 -4.66
N LYS A 98 -0.54 -22.76 -3.44
CA LYS A 98 0.81 -23.34 -3.22
C LYS A 98 0.91 -24.75 -3.80
N TYR A 99 -0.05 -25.63 -3.52
CA TYR A 99 -0.07 -27.00 -4.05
C TYR A 99 -0.14 -27.01 -5.60
N LYS A 100 -0.87 -26.08 -6.20
CA LYS A 100 -0.98 -25.95 -7.66
C LYS A 100 0.20 -25.25 -8.32
N ALA A 101 1.16 -24.71 -7.53
CA ALA A 101 2.27 -23.88 -7.99
C ALA A 101 1.80 -22.69 -8.89
N ASP A 102 0.65 -22.11 -8.55
CA ASP A 102 0.01 -21.03 -9.27
C ASP A 102 0.61 -19.68 -8.84
N SER A 103 1.71 -19.28 -9.48
CA SER A 103 2.47 -18.07 -9.14
C SER A 103 1.63 -16.80 -9.26
N LEU A 104 0.72 -16.72 -10.25
CA LEU A 104 -0.18 -15.59 -10.44
C LEU A 104 -0.99 -15.29 -9.17
N HIS A 105 -1.74 -16.28 -8.69
CA HIS A 105 -2.60 -16.10 -7.52
C HIS A 105 -1.81 -16.08 -6.20
N LEU A 106 -0.61 -16.71 -6.16
CA LEU A 106 0.28 -16.56 -5.01
C LEU A 106 0.79 -15.13 -4.87
N THR A 107 1.08 -14.45 -5.98
CA THR A 107 1.45 -13.03 -5.96
C THR A 107 0.33 -12.19 -5.36
N GLU A 108 -0.92 -12.36 -5.81
CA GLU A 108 -2.08 -11.66 -5.26
C GLU A 108 -2.27 -11.95 -3.76
N ILE A 109 -2.17 -13.21 -3.36
CA ILE A 109 -2.28 -13.63 -1.95
C ILE A 109 -1.23 -12.95 -1.08
N TYR A 110 0.03 -12.92 -1.51
CA TYR A 110 1.10 -12.29 -0.74
C TYR A 110 0.97 -10.78 -0.72
N TYR A 111 0.52 -10.16 -1.80
CA TYR A 111 0.18 -8.74 -1.82
C TYR A 111 -0.90 -8.41 -0.77
N TYR A 112 -2.00 -9.15 -0.77
CA TYR A 112 -3.10 -8.95 0.19
C TYR A 112 -2.67 -9.20 1.64
N ARG A 113 -1.84 -10.20 1.90
CA ARG A 113 -1.27 -10.44 3.24
C ARG A 113 -0.35 -9.30 3.67
N GLY A 114 0.44 -8.77 2.75
CA GLY A 114 1.28 -7.59 2.98
C GLY A 114 0.44 -6.37 3.39
N GLU A 115 -0.67 -6.12 2.68
CA GLU A 115 -1.61 -5.04 3.00
C GLU A 115 -2.28 -5.22 4.38
N ILE A 116 -2.72 -6.42 4.72
CA ILE A 116 -3.29 -6.73 6.04
C ILE A 116 -2.25 -6.48 7.13
N ALA A 117 -1.03 -7.00 6.98
CA ALA A 117 0.05 -6.84 7.94
C ALA A 117 0.43 -5.36 8.12
N ARG A 118 0.50 -4.60 7.03
CA ARG A 118 0.74 -3.15 7.04
C ARG A 118 -0.32 -2.41 7.87
N HIS A 119 -1.59 -2.67 7.62
CA HIS A 119 -2.68 -2.03 8.35
C HIS A 119 -2.74 -2.43 9.83
N SER A 120 -2.33 -3.64 10.14
CA SER A 120 -2.22 -4.14 11.52
C SER A 120 -0.94 -3.68 12.22
N ASN A 121 -0.10 -2.88 11.56
CA ASN A 121 1.21 -2.42 12.04
C ASN A 121 2.20 -3.58 12.34
N PHE A 122 2.03 -4.72 11.67
CA PHE A 122 2.95 -5.85 11.70
C PHE A 122 4.02 -5.68 10.60
N LEU A 123 4.93 -4.72 10.81
CA LEU A 123 5.86 -4.27 9.77
C LEU A 123 6.82 -5.37 9.27
N LEU A 124 7.25 -6.29 10.14
CA LEU A 124 8.12 -7.40 9.75
C LEU A 124 7.40 -8.38 8.83
N GLU A 125 6.19 -8.74 9.19
CA GLU A 125 5.33 -9.61 8.38
C GLU A 125 4.98 -8.94 7.03
N ALA A 126 4.74 -7.62 7.03
CA ALA A 126 4.51 -6.87 5.80
C ALA A 126 5.73 -6.96 4.87
N VAL A 127 6.95 -6.75 5.39
CA VAL A 127 8.19 -6.89 4.61
C VAL A 127 8.35 -8.31 4.08
N GLU A 128 8.07 -9.35 4.89
CA GLU A 128 8.13 -10.74 4.46
C GLU A 128 7.15 -11.02 3.32
N TYR A 129 5.88 -10.64 3.48
CA TYR A 129 4.86 -10.90 2.46
C TYR A 129 5.10 -10.12 1.17
N PHE A 130 5.51 -8.86 1.22
CA PHE A 130 5.87 -8.11 0.00
C PHE A 130 7.14 -8.67 -0.65
N THR A 131 8.09 -9.22 0.12
CA THR A 131 9.24 -9.93 -0.45
C THR A 131 8.80 -11.19 -1.18
N LEU A 132 7.92 -11.99 -0.58
CA LEU A 132 7.33 -13.16 -1.25
C LEU A 132 6.53 -12.74 -2.49
N CYS A 133 5.76 -11.66 -2.40
CA CYS A 133 5.04 -11.11 -3.55
C CYS A 133 5.99 -10.81 -4.71
N THR A 134 7.14 -10.16 -4.46
CA THR A 134 8.12 -9.88 -5.53
C THR A 134 8.76 -11.15 -6.10
N GLN A 135 8.98 -12.18 -5.28
CA GLN A 135 9.54 -13.48 -5.73
C GLN A 135 8.59 -14.26 -6.64
N TYR A 136 7.29 -14.22 -6.35
CA TYR A 136 6.27 -14.92 -7.15
C TYR A 136 5.69 -14.05 -8.26
N ASN A 137 6.02 -12.76 -8.30
CA ASN A 137 5.47 -11.83 -9.28
C ASN A 137 5.82 -12.25 -10.71
N ASN A 138 4.78 -12.52 -11.48
CA ASN A 138 4.88 -12.90 -12.88
C ASN A 138 4.14 -11.84 -13.71
N ASP A 139 4.68 -10.61 -13.69
CA ASP A 139 4.13 -9.42 -14.34
C ASP A 139 2.69 -9.04 -13.90
N VAL A 140 2.29 -9.45 -12.69
CA VAL A 140 0.99 -9.09 -12.08
C VAL A 140 0.98 -7.65 -11.62
N TYR A 141 2.04 -7.25 -10.94
CA TYR A 141 2.24 -5.90 -10.41
C TYR A 141 3.51 -5.27 -10.98
N ASP A 142 3.56 -3.96 -11.09
CA ASP A 142 4.80 -3.25 -11.41
C ASP A 142 5.83 -3.48 -10.30
N LEU A 143 6.95 -4.11 -10.64
CA LEU A 143 8.02 -4.40 -9.67
C LEU A 143 8.58 -3.14 -9.01
N ARG A 144 8.53 -1.98 -9.69
CA ARG A 144 8.97 -0.71 -9.11
C ARG A 144 8.03 -0.26 -8.01
N GLU A 145 6.71 -0.44 -8.20
CA GLU A 145 5.71 -0.11 -7.19
C GLU A 145 5.79 -1.04 -5.97
N LEU A 146 5.92 -2.35 -6.20
CA LEU A 146 6.15 -3.32 -5.12
C LEU A 146 7.42 -3.00 -4.32
N ASN A 147 8.51 -2.67 -5.03
CA ASN A 147 9.78 -2.29 -4.40
C ASN A 147 9.68 -0.94 -3.67
N PHE A 148 8.85 0.00 -4.14
CA PHE A 148 8.55 1.22 -3.40
C PHE A 148 7.97 0.90 -2.02
N TYR A 149 6.89 0.13 -1.98
CA TYR A 149 6.26 -0.26 -0.70
C TYR A 149 7.23 -1.06 0.18
N LEU A 150 7.96 -2.02 -0.40
CA LEU A 150 8.93 -2.83 0.32
C LEU A 150 10.01 -1.97 0.98
N ASN A 151 10.57 -0.98 0.28
CA ASN A 151 11.58 -0.08 0.84
C ASN A 151 10.98 0.86 1.89
N ASN A 152 9.75 1.32 1.70
CA ASN A 152 9.05 2.16 2.66
C ASN A 152 8.87 1.41 4.00
N PHE A 153 8.39 0.15 3.96
CA PHE A 153 8.23 -0.67 5.17
C PHE A 153 9.57 -1.06 5.80
N LYS A 154 10.60 -1.39 5.00
CA LYS A 154 11.95 -1.60 5.52
C LYS A 154 12.44 -0.38 6.28
N GLY A 155 12.22 0.83 5.73
CA GLY A 155 12.54 2.08 6.42
C GLY A 155 11.85 2.20 7.77
N GLN A 156 10.57 1.84 7.87
CA GLN A 156 9.83 1.85 9.13
C GLN A 156 10.36 0.79 10.12
N VAL A 157 10.68 -0.42 9.65
CA VAL A 157 11.30 -1.47 10.48
C VAL A 157 12.67 -1.02 10.99
N TYR A 158 13.50 -0.44 10.14
CA TYR A 158 14.81 0.08 10.56
C TYR A 158 14.69 1.23 11.56
N HIS A 159 13.65 2.07 11.39
CA HIS A 159 13.32 3.09 12.39
C HIS A 159 13.07 2.48 13.77
N THR A 160 12.22 1.46 13.88
CA THR A 160 11.91 0.81 15.18
C THR A 160 13.12 0.12 15.81
N LYS A 161 14.11 -0.25 14.97
CA LYS A 161 15.36 -0.88 15.42
C LYS A 161 16.51 0.12 15.63
N HIS A 162 16.25 1.42 15.47
CA HIS A 162 17.26 2.49 15.57
C HIS A 162 18.43 2.33 14.57
N MET A 163 18.20 1.70 13.43
CA MET A 163 19.16 1.49 12.36
C MET A 163 19.11 2.69 11.38
N MET A 164 19.67 3.82 11.80
CA MET A 164 19.50 5.11 11.11
C MET A 164 20.03 5.13 9.68
N LYS A 165 21.15 4.46 9.42
CA LYS A 165 21.76 4.42 8.08
C LYS A 165 20.88 3.64 7.12
N GLU A 166 20.46 2.44 7.52
CA GLU A 166 19.60 1.55 6.73
C GLU A 166 18.20 2.16 6.53
N GLU A 167 17.66 2.86 7.54
CA GLU A 167 16.42 3.62 7.42
C GLU A 167 16.52 4.68 6.32
N LYS A 168 17.60 5.46 6.31
CA LYS A 168 17.85 6.51 5.31
C LYS A 168 17.93 5.93 3.91
N GLU A 169 18.77 4.90 3.75
CA GLU A 169 18.97 4.23 2.46
C GLU A 169 17.63 3.69 1.90
N ALA A 170 16.84 3.03 2.72
CA ALA A 170 15.55 2.50 2.32
C ALA A 170 14.57 3.61 1.90
N LYS A 171 14.45 4.69 2.68
CA LYS A 171 13.55 5.82 2.36
C LYS A 171 13.98 6.57 1.11
N LEU A 172 15.27 6.74 0.87
CA LEU A 172 15.80 7.34 -0.38
C LEU A 172 15.55 6.43 -1.59
N ALA A 173 15.71 5.12 -1.45
CA ALA A 173 15.38 4.16 -2.49
C ALA A 173 13.88 4.21 -2.86
N ALA A 174 12.99 4.29 -1.86
CA ALA A 174 11.56 4.48 -2.10
C ALA A 174 11.28 5.77 -2.89
N LEU A 175 11.91 6.89 -2.52
CA LEU A 175 11.75 8.15 -3.26
C LEU A 175 12.24 8.05 -4.72
N SER A 176 13.34 7.35 -4.96
CA SER A 176 13.85 7.11 -6.33
C SER A 176 12.82 6.37 -7.17
N LEU A 177 12.30 5.26 -6.65
CA LEU A 177 11.28 4.45 -7.33
C LEU A 177 9.99 5.23 -7.59
N ALA A 178 9.53 6.02 -6.62
CA ALA A 178 8.35 6.88 -6.80
C ALA A 178 8.54 7.89 -7.95
N LYS A 179 9.76 8.47 -8.07
CA LYS A 179 10.10 9.38 -9.18
C LYS A 179 10.17 8.66 -10.52
N GLU A 180 10.74 7.45 -10.57
CA GLU A 180 10.80 6.61 -11.78
C GLU A 180 9.38 6.23 -12.26
N LEU A 181 8.46 5.97 -11.33
CA LEU A 181 7.04 5.72 -11.61
C LEU A 181 6.30 6.99 -12.05
N ASN A 182 6.88 8.16 -11.83
CA ASN A 182 6.25 9.46 -12.04
C ASN A 182 4.86 9.57 -11.37
N ASN A 183 4.72 8.94 -10.19
CA ASN A 183 3.46 8.91 -9.43
C ASN A 183 3.48 9.97 -8.33
N PRO A 184 2.69 11.07 -8.46
CA PRO A 184 2.72 12.17 -7.50
C PRO A 184 2.34 11.76 -6.08
N SER A 185 1.45 10.77 -5.91
CA SER A 185 1.01 10.28 -4.61
C SER A 185 2.15 9.55 -3.88
N LEU A 186 2.83 8.64 -4.58
CA LEU A 186 3.97 7.90 -4.02
C LEU A 186 5.15 8.84 -3.73
N ILE A 187 5.38 9.84 -4.59
CA ILE A 187 6.41 10.87 -4.34
C ILE A 187 6.10 11.66 -3.08
N ALA A 188 4.83 12.06 -2.87
CA ALA A 188 4.41 12.78 -1.68
C ALA A 188 4.56 11.91 -0.41
N GLU A 189 4.20 10.64 -0.48
CA GLU A 189 4.38 9.68 0.61
C GLU A 189 5.85 9.52 0.98
N ALA A 190 6.73 9.31 -0.01
CA ALA A 190 8.16 9.18 0.21
C ALA A 190 8.78 10.45 0.85
N TYR A 191 8.36 11.62 0.41
CA TYR A 191 8.80 12.87 1.06
C TYR A 191 8.26 12.98 2.50
N SER A 192 7.03 12.58 2.76
CA SER A 192 6.49 12.55 4.12
C SER A 192 7.33 11.67 5.04
N GLU A 193 7.68 10.47 4.61
CA GLU A 193 8.55 9.56 5.36
C GLU A 193 9.97 10.12 5.58
N LEU A 194 10.55 10.75 4.58
CA LEU A 194 11.85 11.41 4.72
C LEU A 194 11.80 12.62 5.64
N THR A 195 10.69 13.37 5.69
CA THR A 195 10.55 14.48 6.66
C THR A 195 10.56 13.96 8.09
N HIS A 196 9.93 12.81 8.36
CA HIS A 196 9.99 12.17 9.67
C HIS A 196 11.41 11.73 10.06
N TYR A 197 12.17 11.20 9.11
CA TYR A 197 13.57 10.83 9.34
C TYR A 197 14.42 12.07 9.64
N TYR A 198 14.41 13.08 8.78
CA TYR A 198 15.25 14.26 8.90
C TYR A 198 14.86 15.22 10.05
N ALA A 199 13.62 15.15 10.53
CA ALA A 199 13.21 15.87 11.74
C ALA A 199 13.95 15.37 13.01
N ARG A 200 14.38 14.10 13.00
CA ARG A 200 15.06 13.46 14.16
C ARG A 200 16.58 13.44 14.02
N THR A 201 17.09 13.71 12.85
CA THR A 201 18.53 13.62 12.55
C THR A 201 19.12 14.99 12.25
N ASN A 202 20.42 15.12 12.50
CA ASN A 202 21.14 16.38 12.25
C ASN A 202 21.69 16.47 10.81
N ASP A 203 21.17 15.70 9.85
CA ASP A 203 21.60 15.63 8.45
C ASP A 203 21.11 16.86 7.64
N GLY A 204 21.32 18.07 8.15
CA GLY A 204 20.86 19.32 7.52
C GLY A 204 21.44 19.56 6.12
N ASP A 205 22.68 19.15 5.88
CA ASP A 205 23.35 19.36 4.59
C ASP A 205 22.67 18.60 3.44
N GLU A 206 22.19 17.41 3.68
CA GLU A 206 21.54 16.59 2.70
C GLU A 206 20.02 16.88 2.61
N SER A 207 19.38 17.23 3.72
CA SER A 207 17.93 17.46 3.77
C SER A 207 17.52 18.77 3.07
N ILE A 208 18.31 19.83 3.17
CA ILE A 208 18.00 21.14 2.61
C ILE A 208 17.76 21.10 1.09
N PRO A 209 18.68 20.60 0.25
CA PRO A 209 18.45 20.55 -1.20
C PRO A 209 17.29 19.65 -1.57
N LEU A 210 17.10 18.54 -0.82
CA LEU A 210 15.99 17.60 -1.03
C LEU A 210 14.65 18.29 -0.78
N PHE A 211 14.47 18.92 0.37
CA PHE A 211 13.21 19.57 0.76
C PHE A 211 12.94 20.84 -0.02
N LYS A 212 13.98 21.59 -0.40
CA LYS A 212 13.83 22.74 -1.29
C LYS A 212 13.24 22.32 -2.64
N THR A 213 13.77 21.25 -3.23
CA THR A 213 13.22 20.69 -4.48
C THR A 213 11.77 20.20 -4.30
N ALA A 214 11.47 19.56 -3.17
CA ALA A 214 10.11 19.10 -2.86
C ALA A 214 9.14 20.27 -2.68
N SER A 215 9.51 21.30 -1.90
CA SER A 215 8.65 22.46 -1.62
C SER A 215 8.26 23.24 -2.87
N MET A 216 9.15 23.27 -3.89
CA MET A 216 8.87 23.91 -5.19
C MET A 216 7.79 23.18 -6.01
N LYS A 217 7.46 21.92 -5.68
CA LYS A 217 6.38 21.16 -6.34
C LYS A 217 4.98 21.60 -5.89
N GLY A 218 4.87 22.38 -4.82
CA GLY A 218 3.60 22.92 -4.35
C GLY A 218 2.64 21.85 -3.83
N TYR A 219 3.13 20.91 -3.02
CA TYR A 219 2.25 19.95 -2.34
C TYR A 219 1.21 20.67 -1.50
N SER A 220 0.01 20.11 -1.40
CA SER A 220 -1.07 20.69 -0.59
C SER A 220 -1.05 20.20 0.85
N GLY A 221 -1.64 20.98 1.76
CA GLY A 221 -1.91 20.58 3.13
C GLY A 221 -0.69 20.40 4.02
N SER A 222 -0.71 19.37 4.87
CA SER A 222 0.27 19.17 5.95
C SER A 222 1.68 18.87 5.46
N LEU A 223 1.84 18.24 4.29
CA LEU A 223 3.16 17.93 3.75
C LEU A 223 3.93 19.19 3.38
N GLN A 224 3.27 20.14 2.68
CA GLN A 224 3.90 21.42 2.32
C GLN A 224 4.30 22.20 3.59
N ALA A 225 3.41 22.28 4.58
CA ALA A 225 3.72 22.94 5.86
C ALA A 225 4.92 22.31 6.56
N ARG A 226 4.98 20.98 6.61
CA ARG A 226 6.09 20.23 7.22
C ARG A 226 7.42 20.43 6.48
N LEU A 227 7.41 20.43 5.15
CA LEU A 227 8.61 20.70 4.34
C LEU A 227 9.15 22.09 4.62
N LEU A 228 8.29 23.11 4.64
CA LEU A 228 8.68 24.51 4.94
C LEU A 228 9.17 24.65 6.40
N PHE A 229 8.50 24.00 7.35
CA PHE A 229 8.92 23.98 8.75
C PHE A 229 10.35 23.42 8.90
N LEU A 230 10.61 22.24 8.33
CA LEU A 230 11.93 21.61 8.41
C LEU A 230 13.00 22.41 7.66
N LEU A 231 12.67 23.02 6.53
CA LEU A 231 13.61 23.93 5.85
C LEU A 231 13.98 25.10 6.75
N SER A 232 12.98 25.75 7.36
CA SER A 232 13.23 26.84 8.29
C SER A 232 14.09 26.41 9.48
N GLU A 233 13.78 25.28 10.11
CA GLU A 233 14.53 24.74 11.25
C GLU A 233 15.98 24.43 10.86
N LYS A 234 16.20 23.70 9.73
CA LYS A 234 17.55 23.34 9.28
C LYS A 234 18.40 24.57 8.88
N TYR A 235 17.78 25.61 8.32
CA TYR A 235 18.49 26.86 8.08
C TYR A 235 18.82 27.63 9.37
N ALA A 236 17.92 27.60 10.38
CA ALA A 236 18.21 28.16 11.69
C ALA A 236 19.38 27.42 12.37
N ASP A 237 19.39 26.09 12.36
CA ASP A 237 20.47 25.27 12.92
C ASP A 237 21.84 25.55 12.22
N LYS A 238 21.82 26.01 10.98
CA LYS A 238 23.02 26.46 10.25
C LYS A 238 23.40 27.93 10.48
N HIS A 239 22.75 28.60 11.42
CA HIS A 239 22.95 30.02 11.67
C HIS A 239 22.69 30.92 10.44
N MET A 240 21.69 30.56 9.63
CA MET A 240 21.23 31.29 8.45
C MET A 240 19.82 31.87 8.68
N PRO A 241 19.66 32.85 9.60
CA PRO A 241 18.35 33.31 10.07
C PRO A 241 17.48 33.93 8.99
N ASP A 242 18.06 34.61 8.01
CA ASP A 242 17.30 35.21 6.90
C ASP A 242 16.63 34.13 6.03
N SER A 243 17.40 33.07 5.69
CA SER A 243 16.84 31.94 4.96
C SER A 243 15.79 31.20 5.77
N ALA A 244 16.03 30.96 7.05
CA ALA A 244 15.08 30.34 7.95
C ALA A 244 13.75 31.12 8.00
N ARG A 245 13.81 32.45 8.14
CA ARG A 245 12.65 33.32 8.15
C ARG A 245 11.85 33.27 6.86
N ILE A 246 12.52 33.25 5.71
CA ILE A 246 11.83 33.16 4.39
C ILE A 246 10.94 31.92 4.32
N TYR A 247 11.41 30.77 4.79
CA TYR A 247 10.63 29.52 4.79
C TYR A 247 9.56 29.50 5.87
N ALA A 248 9.83 30.03 7.07
CA ALA A 248 8.83 30.13 8.15
C ALA A 248 7.60 30.93 7.69
N LEU A 249 7.81 32.07 7.02
CA LEU A 249 6.72 32.95 6.55
C LEU A 249 5.91 32.38 5.37
N GLN A 250 6.38 31.33 4.71
CA GLN A 250 5.62 30.64 3.69
C GLN A 250 4.71 29.52 4.24
N ILE A 251 4.83 29.17 5.51
CA ILE A 251 3.97 28.18 6.16
C ILE A 251 2.53 28.71 6.20
N PRO A 252 1.53 27.91 5.77
CA PRO A 252 0.14 28.36 5.78
C PRO A 252 -0.35 28.81 7.16
N HIS A 253 -1.18 29.83 7.24
CA HIS A 253 -1.71 30.40 8.47
C HIS A 253 -2.43 29.40 9.40
N LEU A 254 -2.91 28.28 8.88
CA LEU A 254 -3.47 27.19 9.68
C LEU A 254 -2.48 26.62 10.70
N TYR A 255 -1.18 26.84 10.49
CA TYR A 255 -0.07 26.36 11.34
C TYR A 255 0.64 27.54 12.02
N GLN A 256 -0.10 28.58 12.42
CA GLN A 256 0.48 29.82 12.97
C GLN A 256 1.33 29.56 14.23
N ASP A 257 0.94 28.66 15.10
CA ASP A 257 1.72 28.29 16.31
C ASP A 257 3.11 27.77 15.93
N SER A 258 3.19 26.95 14.87
CA SER A 258 4.48 26.48 14.32
C SER A 258 5.33 27.63 13.75
N VAL A 259 4.70 28.60 13.11
CA VAL A 259 5.39 29.80 12.59
C VAL A 259 5.91 30.65 13.73
N ASP A 260 5.09 30.90 14.72
CA ASP A 260 5.46 31.71 15.89
C ASP A 260 6.61 31.04 16.67
N TYR A 261 6.57 29.73 16.87
CA TYR A 261 7.68 28.95 17.45
C TYR A 261 9.00 29.15 16.66
N LEU A 262 8.97 28.97 15.34
CA LEU A 262 10.15 29.14 14.49
C LEU A 262 10.70 30.56 14.52
N LEU A 263 9.83 31.56 14.43
CA LEU A 263 10.23 32.97 14.51
C LEU A 263 10.81 33.29 15.88
N GLY A 264 10.22 32.76 16.94
CA GLY A 264 10.76 32.87 18.29
C GLY A 264 12.18 32.31 18.42
N LYS A 265 12.41 31.11 17.90
CA LYS A 265 13.74 30.48 17.87
C LYS A 265 14.73 31.32 17.07
N ILE A 266 14.38 31.75 15.86
CA ILE A 266 15.23 32.58 14.98
C ILE A 266 15.61 33.91 15.66
N HIS A 267 14.66 34.60 16.29
CA HIS A 267 14.94 35.85 16.99
C HIS A 267 15.78 35.64 18.27
N SER A 268 15.62 34.47 18.92
CA SER A 268 16.51 34.10 20.06
C SER A 268 17.95 33.93 19.58
N ASP A 269 18.18 33.26 18.48
CA ASP A 269 19.52 33.05 17.90
C ASP A 269 20.16 34.39 17.46
N LEU A 270 19.34 35.35 17.04
CA LEU A 270 19.76 36.71 16.72
C LEU A 270 19.93 37.62 17.94
N GLN A 271 19.76 37.09 19.16
CA GLN A 271 19.80 37.85 20.43
C GLN A 271 18.76 38.99 20.53
N GLN A 272 17.69 38.88 19.74
CA GLN A 272 16.57 39.83 19.75
C GLN A 272 15.52 39.40 20.78
N ILE A 273 15.84 39.57 22.07
CA ILE A 273 15.11 38.98 23.19
C ILE A 273 13.64 39.37 23.22
N ASP A 274 13.30 40.64 22.95
CA ASP A 274 11.90 41.11 23.00
C ASP A 274 11.07 40.47 21.89
N SER A 275 11.61 40.38 20.66
CA SER A 275 10.97 39.72 19.55
C SER A 275 10.83 38.22 19.80
N ALA A 276 11.87 37.58 20.32
CA ALA A 276 11.83 36.14 20.65
C ALA A 276 10.73 35.86 21.69
N ARG A 277 10.66 36.66 22.77
CA ARG A 277 9.62 36.52 23.78
C ARG A 277 8.21 36.75 23.22
N PHE A 278 8.04 37.74 22.33
CA PHE A 278 6.76 38.01 21.70
C PHE A 278 6.24 36.78 20.92
N TYR A 279 7.08 36.19 20.07
CA TYR A 279 6.67 35.04 19.28
C TYR A 279 6.50 33.76 20.09
N LEU A 280 7.41 33.47 21.05
CA LEU A 280 7.33 32.29 21.91
C LEU A 280 6.13 32.29 22.86
N ASN A 281 5.62 33.47 23.24
CA ASN A 281 4.40 33.55 24.03
C ASN A 281 3.12 33.35 23.20
N ARG A 282 3.21 33.30 21.89
CA ARG A 282 2.08 33.11 20.98
C ARG A 282 2.02 31.70 20.42
N SER A 283 3.13 30.96 20.46
CA SER A 283 3.23 29.56 20.01
C SER A 283 2.64 28.52 21.06
#